data_045bd42714722d694c55f3d43c74bd66
#
_entry.id   045bd42714722d694c55f3d43c74bd66
#
_cell.length_a   1.000
_cell.length_b   1.000
_cell.length_c   1.000
_cell.angle_alpha   90.00
_cell.angle_beta   90.00
_cell.angle_gamma   90.00
#
_symmetry.space_group_name_H-M   'P 1'
#
loop_
_entity.id
_entity.type
_entity.pdbx_description
1 polymer ?
#
loop_
_entity_poly.entity_id
_entity_poly.type
_entity_poly.pdbx_seq_one_letter_code
_entity_poly.pdbx_strand_id
1 'polypeptide(L)'
;MHGHDTTNEAVGARDQRPPSLGLGRIIIALFWLLGAWILVTAILDLFHAQGQPWGPRIVALLAGIDYLVSATALTHNGRRMRMVGWVTISLSIAIPIILWVASLGLDELNSARSAWTGFGVDFYYLPLIVSIIGLIWMWRSNPRRIVSLAEQVERPSVPWRAH
;
A
#
# COMPACT_ATOMS: atom_id res chain seq x y z
N MET A 1 -31.48 -33.38 47.98
CA MET A 1 -31.73 -32.90 46.61
C MET A 1 -30.88 -31.65 46.44
N HIS A 2 -29.62 -31.83 46.05
CA HIS A 2 -28.64 -30.76 45.92
C HIS A 2 -28.48 -30.47 44.44
N GLY A 3 -29.02 -29.36 43.96
CA GLY A 3 -28.79 -28.84 42.65
C GLY A 3 -27.35 -28.22 42.61
N HIS A 4 -26.47 -28.83 41.85
CA HIS A 4 -25.21 -28.24 41.45
C HIS A 4 -25.49 -27.30 40.29
N ASP A 5 -25.65 -26.00 40.60
CA ASP A 5 -25.49 -24.93 39.61
C ASP A 5 -24.02 -24.77 39.31
N THR A 6 -23.54 -25.47 38.32
CA THR A 6 -22.30 -25.17 37.66
C THR A 6 -22.57 -24.14 36.57
N THR A 7 -22.75 -22.89 36.95
CA THR A 7 -22.58 -21.76 36.04
C THR A 7 -21.13 -21.75 35.57
N ASN A 8 -20.90 -22.40 34.43
CA ASN A 8 -19.70 -22.22 33.66
C ASN A 8 -19.63 -20.74 33.23
N GLU A 9 -19.07 -19.90 34.09
CA GLU A 9 -18.52 -18.64 33.68
C GLU A 9 -17.33 -18.96 32.75
N ALA A 10 -17.66 -19.14 31.46
CA ALA A 10 -16.69 -18.97 30.42
C ALA A 10 -16.23 -17.52 30.49
N VAL A 11 -15.23 -17.28 31.37
CA VAL A 11 -14.49 -16.05 31.38
C VAL A 11 -13.88 -15.95 29.99
N GLY A 12 -14.60 -15.24 29.11
CA GLY A 12 -14.07 -14.89 27.80
C GLY A 12 -12.73 -14.24 28.04
N ALA A 13 -11.67 -14.93 27.69
CA ALA A 13 -10.32 -14.40 27.74
C ALA A 13 -10.33 -13.13 26.90
N ARG A 14 -10.54 -12.00 27.58
CA ARG A 14 -10.46 -10.67 26.97
C ARG A 14 -9.06 -10.58 26.42
N ASP A 15 -8.95 -10.57 25.10
CA ASP A 15 -7.68 -10.42 24.40
C ASP A 15 -7.07 -9.07 24.84
N GLN A 16 -6.22 -9.13 25.86
CA GLN A 16 -5.52 -7.99 26.44
C GLN A 16 -4.26 -7.63 25.64
N ARG A 17 -4.14 -8.17 24.41
CA ARG A 17 -3.04 -7.74 23.55
C ARG A 17 -3.22 -6.26 23.29
N PRO A 18 -2.22 -5.41 23.61
CA PRO A 18 -2.27 -4.00 23.27
C PRO A 18 -2.52 -3.93 21.76
N PRO A 19 -3.40 -3.00 21.28
CA PRO A 19 -3.61 -2.82 19.87
C PRO A 19 -2.24 -2.58 19.25
N SER A 20 -1.71 -3.60 18.57
CA SER A 20 -0.47 -3.42 17.83
C SER A 20 -0.75 -2.25 16.88
N LEU A 21 -0.13 -1.11 17.12
CA LEU A 21 0.04 -0.04 16.15
C LEU A 21 0.87 -0.67 15.03
N GLY A 22 0.21 -1.58 14.29
CA GLY A 22 0.88 -2.40 13.31
C GLY A 22 1.44 -1.49 12.24
N LEU A 23 2.66 -1.81 11.77
CA LEU A 23 3.32 -1.14 10.63
C LEU A 23 2.35 -0.81 9.49
N GLY A 24 1.30 -1.61 9.30
CA GLY A 24 0.24 -1.37 8.33
C GLY A 24 -0.48 -0.03 8.50
N ARG A 25 -0.76 0.41 9.72
CA ARG A 25 -1.41 1.72 9.96
C ARG A 25 -0.49 2.89 9.58
N ILE A 26 0.80 2.75 9.86
CA ILE A 26 1.79 3.76 9.49
C ILE A 26 1.89 3.86 7.96
N ILE A 27 1.95 2.73 7.28
CA ILE A 27 1.99 2.68 5.80
C ILE A 27 0.73 3.32 5.21
N ILE A 28 -0.45 3.00 5.73
CA ILE A 28 -1.72 3.60 5.29
C ILE A 28 -1.69 5.14 5.50
N ALA A 29 -1.25 5.59 6.66
CA ALA A 29 -1.15 7.03 6.95
C ALA A 29 -0.16 7.73 6.00
N LEU A 30 0.97 7.10 5.70
CA LEU A 30 1.94 7.63 4.74
C LEU A 30 1.33 7.77 3.34
N PHE A 31 0.58 6.77 2.87
CA PHE A 31 -0.09 6.87 1.56
C PHE A 31 -1.14 7.99 1.54
N TRP A 32 -1.92 8.18 2.62
CA TRP A 32 -2.89 9.26 2.72
C TRP A 32 -2.22 10.64 2.70
N LEU A 33 -1.20 10.85 3.52
CA LEU A 33 -0.49 12.12 3.61
C LEU A 33 0.23 12.45 2.30
N LEU A 34 0.92 11.47 1.74
CA LEU A 34 1.66 11.63 0.50
C LEU A 34 0.72 11.86 -0.69
N GLY A 35 -0.36 11.07 -0.79
CA GLY A 35 -1.36 11.22 -1.84
C GLY A 35 -2.06 12.57 -1.79
N ALA A 36 -2.43 13.04 -0.59
CA ALA A 36 -3.01 14.36 -0.41
C ALA A 36 -2.01 15.46 -0.81
N TRP A 37 -0.76 15.36 -0.39
CA TRP A 37 0.29 16.33 -0.74
C TRP A 37 0.51 16.38 -2.25
N ILE A 38 0.70 15.22 -2.92
CA ILE A 38 0.89 15.15 -4.37
C ILE A 38 -0.32 15.72 -5.11
N LEU A 39 -1.55 15.35 -4.70
CA LEU A 39 -2.75 15.84 -5.38
C LEU A 39 -2.93 17.35 -5.21
N VAL A 40 -2.74 17.87 -4.01
CA VAL A 40 -2.86 19.33 -3.75
C VAL A 40 -1.83 20.10 -4.57
N THR A 41 -0.58 19.66 -4.61
CA THR A 41 0.46 20.32 -5.43
C THR A 41 0.12 20.26 -6.91
N ALA A 42 -0.36 19.13 -7.41
CA ALA A 42 -0.77 18.98 -8.81
C ALA A 42 -1.96 19.90 -9.17
N ILE A 43 -2.93 20.05 -8.28
CA ILE A 43 -4.07 20.97 -8.47
C ILE A 43 -3.58 22.43 -8.46
N LEU A 44 -2.72 22.80 -7.52
CA LEU A 44 -2.19 24.17 -7.47
C LEU A 44 -1.37 24.50 -8.73
N ASP A 45 -0.55 23.57 -9.20
CA ASP A 45 0.23 23.74 -10.43
C ASP A 45 -0.67 23.83 -11.67
N LEU A 46 -1.85 23.19 -11.65
CA LEU A 46 -2.84 23.32 -12.73
C LEU A 46 -3.34 24.75 -12.90
N PHE A 47 -3.53 25.48 -11.79
CA PHE A 47 -4.03 26.85 -11.81
C PHE A 47 -2.93 27.90 -11.99
N HIS A 48 -1.71 27.64 -11.53
CA HIS A 48 -0.64 28.64 -11.52
C HIS A 48 0.32 28.57 -12.73
N ALA A 49 0.47 27.40 -13.34
CA ALA A 49 1.44 27.18 -14.40
C ALA A 49 0.87 27.54 -15.80
N GLN A 50 0.64 28.85 -16.06
CA GLN A 50 0.20 29.32 -17.37
C GLN A 50 1.30 29.06 -18.43
N GLY A 51 0.91 28.51 -19.59
CA GLY A 51 1.82 28.30 -20.72
C GLY A 51 2.58 26.97 -20.73
N GLN A 52 2.46 26.13 -19.71
CA GLN A 52 3.06 24.78 -19.73
C GLN A 52 2.17 23.77 -20.46
N PRO A 53 2.75 22.70 -21.07
CA PRO A 53 2.01 21.67 -21.76
C PRO A 53 1.05 20.92 -20.79
N TRP A 54 -0.12 20.55 -21.31
CA TRP A 54 -1.15 19.85 -20.53
C TRP A 54 -0.79 18.42 -20.14
N GLY A 55 0.00 17.73 -20.97
CA GLY A 55 0.37 16.32 -20.74
C GLY A 55 0.99 16.06 -19.38
N PRO A 56 2.11 16.72 -19.02
CA PRO A 56 2.75 16.55 -17.71
C PRO A 56 1.84 16.89 -16.51
N ARG A 57 0.93 17.86 -16.64
CA ARG A 57 -0.03 18.23 -15.60
C ARG A 57 -1.06 17.13 -15.35
N ILE A 58 -1.56 16.51 -16.42
CA ILE A 58 -2.47 15.38 -16.32
C ILE A 58 -1.76 14.20 -15.64
N VAL A 59 -0.52 13.93 -16.00
CA VAL A 59 0.30 12.89 -15.35
C VAL A 59 0.46 13.17 -13.85
N ALA A 60 0.69 14.43 -13.45
CA ALA A 60 0.78 14.80 -12.04
C ALA A 60 -0.52 14.58 -11.28
N LEU A 61 -1.67 14.95 -11.86
CA LEU A 61 -2.98 14.70 -11.27
C LEU A 61 -3.27 13.20 -11.13
N LEU A 62 -2.99 12.42 -12.18
CA LEU A 62 -3.18 10.98 -12.15
C LEU A 62 -2.30 10.32 -11.08
N ALA A 63 -1.07 10.80 -10.89
CA ALA A 63 -0.21 10.33 -9.81
C ALA A 63 -0.85 10.58 -8.44
N GLY A 64 -1.34 11.77 -8.16
CA GLY A 64 -2.02 12.08 -6.89
C GLY A 64 -3.25 11.23 -6.65
N ILE A 65 -4.07 11.01 -7.68
CA ILE A 65 -5.25 10.14 -7.62
C ILE A 65 -4.83 8.70 -7.33
N ASP A 66 -3.82 8.17 -8.01
CA ASP A 66 -3.33 6.79 -7.81
C ASP A 66 -2.87 6.55 -6.37
N TYR A 67 -2.14 7.49 -5.75
CA TYR A 67 -1.75 7.39 -4.35
C TYR A 67 -2.94 7.42 -3.38
N LEU A 68 -3.98 8.22 -3.65
CA LEU A 68 -5.20 8.23 -2.82
C LEU A 68 -6.02 6.96 -3.00
N VAL A 69 -6.10 6.41 -4.21
CA VAL A 69 -6.74 5.12 -4.49
C VAL A 69 -5.97 4.01 -3.77
N SER A 70 -4.64 4.03 -3.78
CA SER A 70 -3.79 3.11 -3.02
C SER A 70 -4.06 3.20 -1.52
N ALA A 71 -4.12 4.42 -0.96
CA ALA A 71 -4.44 4.65 0.45
C ALA A 71 -5.82 4.08 0.81
N THR A 72 -6.83 4.34 -0.02
CA THR A 72 -8.19 3.82 0.15
C THR A 72 -8.20 2.29 0.09
N ALA A 73 -7.52 1.71 -0.88
CA ALA A 73 -7.42 0.27 -1.05
C ALA A 73 -6.74 -0.44 0.13
N LEU A 74 -5.70 0.17 0.70
CA LEU A 74 -5.01 -0.33 1.89
C LEU A 74 -5.83 -0.16 3.17
N THR A 75 -6.70 0.85 3.25
CA THR A 75 -7.59 1.07 4.39
C THR A 75 -8.71 0.02 4.44
N HIS A 76 -9.19 -0.43 3.28
CA HIS A 76 -10.29 -1.39 3.19
C HIS A 76 -9.77 -2.82 3.06
N ASN A 77 -10.14 -3.68 3.99
CA ASN A 77 -9.64 -5.07 4.06
C ASN A 77 -10.38 -6.08 3.16
N GLY A 78 -11.09 -5.63 2.13
CA GLY A 78 -11.83 -6.48 1.20
C GLY A 78 -10.94 -7.12 0.13
N ARG A 79 -11.29 -8.35 -0.32
CA ARG A 79 -10.57 -9.05 -1.40
C ARG A 79 -10.44 -8.20 -2.68
N ARG A 80 -11.49 -7.47 -3.05
CA ARG A 80 -11.49 -6.58 -4.24
C ARG A 80 -10.55 -5.40 -4.03
N MET A 81 -10.61 -4.75 -2.87
CA MET A 81 -9.73 -3.61 -2.54
C MET A 81 -8.27 -4.03 -2.48
N ARG A 82 -7.99 -5.24 -2.02
CA ARG A 82 -6.62 -5.77 -2.06
C ARG A 82 -6.09 -5.91 -3.49
N MET A 83 -6.92 -6.31 -4.46
CA MET A 83 -6.51 -6.34 -5.88
C MET A 83 -6.26 -4.92 -6.39
N VAL A 84 -7.14 -3.97 -6.06
CA VAL A 84 -6.94 -2.55 -6.41
C VAL A 84 -5.61 -2.05 -5.84
N GLY A 85 -5.32 -2.30 -4.57
CA GLY A 85 -4.05 -1.91 -3.96
C GLY A 85 -2.82 -2.51 -4.66
N TRP A 86 -2.89 -3.78 -5.06
CA TRP A 86 -1.82 -4.40 -5.84
C TRP A 86 -1.59 -3.70 -7.17
N VAL A 87 -2.67 -3.39 -7.89
CA VAL A 87 -2.58 -2.73 -9.20
C VAL A 87 -2.02 -1.31 -9.04
N THR A 88 -2.61 -0.50 -8.16
CA THR A 88 -2.22 0.92 -8.01
C THR A 88 -0.79 1.06 -7.49
N ILE A 89 -0.39 0.30 -6.46
CA ILE A 89 0.98 0.35 -5.94
C ILE A 89 1.99 -0.16 -6.98
N SER A 90 1.63 -1.17 -7.78
CA SER A 90 2.50 -1.61 -8.88
C SER A 90 2.62 -0.54 -9.97
N LEU A 91 1.54 0.18 -10.28
CA LEU A 91 1.57 1.32 -11.21
C LEU A 91 2.45 2.45 -10.67
N SER A 92 2.36 2.78 -9.38
CA SER A 92 3.22 3.79 -8.74
C SER A 92 4.72 3.47 -8.84
N ILE A 93 5.09 2.21 -9.08
CA ILE A 93 6.48 1.80 -9.30
C ILE A 93 6.81 1.72 -10.80
N ALA A 94 5.90 1.15 -11.60
CA ALA A 94 6.14 0.89 -13.01
C ALA A 94 6.12 2.19 -13.85
N ILE A 95 5.16 3.09 -13.59
CA ILE A 95 5.00 4.32 -14.38
C ILE A 95 6.22 5.24 -14.28
N PRO A 96 6.85 5.48 -13.11
CA PRO A 96 8.10 6.24 -13.04
C PRO A 96 9.21 5.69 -13.94
N ILE A 97 9.33 4.36 -14.02
CA ILE A 97 10.32 3.70 -14.87
C ILE A 97 9.99 3.95 -16.35
N ILE A 98 8.72 3.81 -16.74
CA ILE A 98 8.27 4.04 -18.12
C ILE A 98 8.48 5.50 -18.51
N LEU A 99 8.09 6.44 -17.64
CA LEU A 99 8.25 7.87 -17.90
C LEU A 99 9.74 8.27 -17.96
N TRP A 100 10.58 7.67 -17.13
CA TRP A 100 12.02 7.91 -17.20
C TRP A 100 12.59 7.47 -18.55
N VAL A 101 12.23 6.29 -19.05
CA VAL A 101 12.64 5.84 -20.38
C VAL A 101 12.09 6.77 -21.47
N ALA A 102 10.82 7.20 -21.37
CA ALA A 102 10.20 8.10 -22.33
C ALA A 102 10.85 9.50 -22.30
N SER A 103 11.29 9.98 -21.15
CA SER A 103 11.95 11.30 -21.00
C SER A 103 13.33 11.37 -21.67
N LEU A 104 13.95 10.24 -22.02
CA LEU A 104 15.17 10.23 -22.81
C LEU A 104 14.99 10.77 -24.24
N GLY A 105 13.74 10.81 -24.73
CA GLY A 105 13.38 11.36 -26.05
C GLY A 105 12.36 12.51 -26.01
N LEU A 106 11.79 12.82 -24.86
CA LEU A 106 10.74 13.82 -24.69
C LEU A 106 10.98 14.66 -23.43
N ASP A 107 11.77 15.72 -23.57
CA ASP A 107 12.14 16.62 -22.46
C ASP A 107 10.92 17.30 -21.81
N GLU A 108 9.82 17.44 -22.53
CA GLU A 108 8.59 18.06 -22.03
C GLU A 108 7.96 17.29 -20.85
N LEU A 109 8.22 15.97 -20.74
CA LEU A 109 7.67 15.14 -19.66
C LEU A 109 8.16 15.56 -18.28
N ASN A 110 9.33 16.18 -18.20
CA ASN A 110 9.92 16.67 -16.96
C ASN A 110 9.52 18.10 -16.59
N SER A 111 8.63 18.73 -17.38
CA SER A 111 8.27 20.14 -17.19
C SER A 111 7.30 20.38 -16.03
N ALA A 112 6.56 19.35 -15.57
CA ALA A 112 5.64 19.47 -14.44
C ALA A 112 6.09 18.63 -13.24
N ARG A 113 5.87 19.19 -12.06
CA ARG A 113 6.11 18.54 -10.79
C ARG A 113 5.18 17.33 -10.61
N SER A 114 5.72 16.13 -10.59
CA SER A 114 4.93 14.91 -10.46
C SER A 114 5.64 13.87 -9.61
N ALA A 115 4.86 13.05 -8.91
CA ALA A 115 5.38 11.89 -8.17
C ALA A 115 5.97 10.79 -9.08
N TRP A 116 5.64 10.80 -10.35
CA TRP A 116 6.09 9.81 -11.33
C TRP A 116 7.24 10.30 -12.21
N THR A 117 7.40 11.62 -12.43
CA THR A 117 8.51 12.15 -13.20
C THR A 117 9.80 12.17 -12.38
N GLY A 118 10.92 11.82 -13.00
CA GLY A 118 12.21 11.77 -12.31
C GLY A 118 12.23 10.92 -11.03
N PHE A 119 11.42 9.85 -10.99
CA PHE A 119 11.23 9.01 -9.79
C PHE A 119 10.69 9.74 -8.56
N GLY A 120 10.01 10.86 -8.76
CA GLY A 120 9.48 11.69 -7.68
C GLY A 120 10.53 12.54 -6.98
N VAL A 121 11.52 13.01 -7.71
CA VAL A 121 12.59 13.90 -7.20
C VAL A 121 12.04 15.15 -6.53
N ASP A 122 10.97 15.73 -7.07
CA ASP A 122 10.28 16.89 -6.50
C ASP A 122 9.63 16.63 -5.13
N PHE A 123 9.46 15.36 -4.79
CA PHE A 123 8.93 14.86 -3.52
C PHE A 123 9.97 14.05 -2.74
N TYR A 124 11.26 14.34 -2.94
CA TYR A 124 12.37 13.69 -2.24
C TYR A 124 12.40 12.16 -2.38
N TYR A 125 11.97 11.62 -3.52
CA TYR A 125 11.85 10.19 -3.79
C TYR A 125 10.88 9.43 -2.85
N LEU A 126 10.19 10.14 -1.97
CA LEU A 126 9.25 9.55 -1.02
C LEU A 126 8.15 8.71 -1.69
N PRO A 127 7.56 9.15 -2.84
CA PRO A 127 6.54 8.37 -3.52
C PRO A 127 7.03 6.97 -3.88
N LEU A 128 8.20 6.86 -4.46
CA LEU A 128 8.78 5.57 -4.85
C LEU A 128 9.09 4.69 -3.62
N ILE A 129 9.73 5.28 -2.60
CA ILE A 129 10.09 4.57 -1.37
C ILE A 129 8.85 4.02 -0.68
N VAL A 130 7.81 4.84 -0.50
CA VAL A 130 6.56 4.43 0.14
C VAL A 130 5.84 3.35 -0.67
N SER A 131 5.86 3.42 -2.00
CA SER A 131 5.28 2.40 -2.88
C SER A 131 6.01 1.06 -2.74
N ILE A 132 7.34 1.06 -2.70
CA ILE A 132 8.14 -0.17 -2.50
C ILE A 132 7.83 -0.79 -1.12
N ILE A 133 7.81 0.03 -0.06
CA ILE A 133 7.46 -0.43 1.30
C ILE A 133 6.04 -0.99 1.32
N GLY A 134 5.08 -0.31 0.70
CA GLY A 134 3.69 -0.75 0.58
C GLY A 134 3.55 -2.10 -0.14
N LEU A 135 4.29 -2.28 -1.24
CA LEU A 135 4.30 -3.53 -2.01
C LEU A 135 4.86 -4.69 -1.17
N ILE A 136 6.00 -4.47 -0.49
CA ILE A 136 6.62 -5.47 0.40
C ILE A 136 5.66 -5.83 1.53
N TRP A 137 5.02 -4.83 2.15
CA TRP A 137 4.05 -5.07 3.21
C TRP A 137 2.85 -5.89 2.74
N MET A 138 2.25 -5.54 1.59
CA MET A 138 1.15 -6.30 0.99
C MET A 138 1.55 -7.73 0.65
N TRP A 139 2.77 -7.95 0.19
CA TRP A 139 3.29 -9.27 -0.12
C TRP A 139 3.48 -10.11 1.15
N ARG A 140 4.03 -9.53 2.22
CA ARG A 140 4.23 -10.23 3.51
C ARG A 140 2.92 -10.48 4.26
N SER A 141 1.94 -9.58 4.16
CA SER A 141 0.65 -9.68 4.83
C SER A 141 -0.37 -10.56 4.08
N ASN A 142 0.07 -11.41 3.13
CA ASN A 142 -0.81 -12.27 2.37
C ASN A 142 -1.34 -13.43 3.25
N PRO A 143 -2.68 -13.51 3.52
CA PRO A 143 -3.26 -14.53 4.40
C PRO A 143 -2.98 -15.96 3.93
N ARG A 144 -2.91 -16.21 2.62
CA ARG A 144 -2.59 -17.54 2.07
C ARG A 144 -1.20 -18.02 2.48
N ARG A 145 -0.23 -17.11 2.58
CA ARG A 145 1.12 -17.43 3.01
C ARG A 145 1.19 -17.74 4.50
N ILE A 146 0.41 -17.02 5.30
CA ILE A 146 0.37 -17.22 6.75
C ILE A 146 -0.23 -18.62 7.06
N VAL A 147 -1.31 -19.00 6.37
CA VAL A 147 -1.94 -20.31 6.52
C VAL A 147 -1.00 -21.42 6.07
N SER A 148 -0.33 -21.29 4.93
CA SER A 148 0.60 -22.32 4.44
C SER A 148 1.81 -22.52 5.35
N LEU A 149 2.31 -21.45 5.97
CA LEU A 149 3.38 -21.53 6.96
C LEU A 149 2.90 -22.19 8.26
N ALA A 150 1.69 -21.88 8.73
CA ALA A 150 1.10 -22.51 9.89
C ALA A 150 0.92 -24.03 9.68
N GLU A 151 0.41 -24.43 8.51
CA GLU A 151 0.26 -25.86 8.14
C GLU A 151 1.61 -26.60 8.06
N GLN A 152 2.68 -25.91 7.64
CA GLN A 152 4.02 -26.51 7.62
C GLN A 152 4.57 -26.75 9.02
N VAL A 153 4.25 -25.88 9.97
CA VAL A 153 4.70 -26.00 11.37
C VAL A 153 3.87 -27.05 12.11
N GLU A 154 2.58 -27.20 11.78
CA GLU A 154 1.68 -28.17 12.41
C GLU A 154 1.82 -29.60 11.85
N ARG A 155 2.55 -29.84 10.77
CA ARG A 155 2.83 -31.22 10.34
C ARG A 155 3.81 -31.87 11.31
N PRO A 156 3.35 -32.73 12.25
CA PRO A 156 4.27 -33.49 13.09
C PRO A 156 5.06 -34.41 12.15
N SER A 157 6.37 -34.43 12.35
CA SER A 157 7.23 -35.44 11.72
C SER A 157 6.69 -36.83 12.09
N VAL A 158 5.98 -37.45 11.15
CA VAL A 158 5.53 -38.83 11.34
C VAL A 158 6.77 -39.68 11.54
N PRO A 159 6.98 -40.28 12.74
CA PRO A 159 8.15 -41.12 12.94
C PRO A 159 8.00 -42.32 12.01
N TRP A 160 9.01 -42.58 11.18
CA TRP A 160 9.12 -43.75 10.36
C TRP A 160 9.03 -44.98 11.28
N ARG A 161 7.90 -45.69 11.25
CA ARG A 161 7.87 -47.04 11.78
C ARG A 161 8.63 -47.93 10.78
N ALA A 162 9.86 -48.22 11.16
CA ALA A 162 10.59 -49.30 10.53
C ALA A 162 9.83 -50.62 10.79
N HIS A 163 9.42 -51.29 9.73
CA HIS A 163 8.99 -52.68 9.74
C HIS A 163 10.18 -53.58 9.42
#